data_7689a74286b976ce9ee89c506d46b917
#
_entry.id   7689a74286b976ce9ee89c506d46b917
#
_cell.length_a   1.000
_cell.length_b   1.000
_cell.length_c   1.000
_cell.angle_alpha   90.00
_cell.angle_beta   90.00
_cell.angle_gamma   90.00
#
_symmetry.space_group_name_H-M   'P 1'
#
loop_
_entity.id
_entity.type
_entity.pdbx_description
1 polymer ?
#
loop_
_entity_poly.entity_id
_entity_poly.type
_entity_poly.pdbx_seq_one_letter_code
_entity_poly.pdbx_strand_id
1 'polypeptide(L)'
;AMANQTIYNCILERIRVAEPESVFVSTDYVDLADVNTVRQCLSRMEQTGELQRIMRGVYYRPVFSQLLGEYEAPSPHHVAQALARKFNWSIAPSGATALNLLGLSTQVPAKWSYISDGPYHKFNVGKLELEFKHRSNREISGLSYKSAMVIQALRALGKENVDDTTIKKLQRLLTCLLYTSPSPRDVEES
;
A
#
# COMPACT_ATOMS: atom_id res chain seq x y z
N ALA A 1 -10.71 14.37 28.68
CA ALA A 1 -9.30 13.98 28.80
C ALA A 1 -9.11 12.46 28.82
N MET A 2 -9.89 11.71 29.61
CA MET A 2 -9.78 10.23 29.67
C MET A 2 -10.16 9.54 28.38
N ALA A 3 -11.22 9.95 27.68
CA ALA A 3 -11.62 9.37 26.39
C ALA A 3 -10.54 9.49 25.32
N ASN A 4 -9.88 10.65 25.21
CA ASN A 4 -8.81 10.87 24.25
C ASN A 4 -7.57 10.02 24.55
N GLN A 5 -7.26 9.75 25.82
CA GLN A 5 -6.16 8.87 26.20
C GLN A 5 -6.46 7.41 25.85
N THR A 6 -7.70 6.99 26.01
CA THR A 6 -8.15 5.64 25.60
C THR A 6 -8.05 5.46 24.10
N ILE A 7 -8.51 6.44 23.31
CA ILE A 7 -8.39 6.43 21.84
C ILE A 7 -6.92 6.36 21.41
N TYR A 8 -6.07 7.19 22.02
CA TYR A 8 -4.63 7.18 21.77
C TYR A 8 -4.03 5.80 22.00
N ASN A 9 -4.35 5.15 23.11
CA ASN A 9 -3.84 3.82 23.43
C ASN A 9 -4.36 2.75 22.45
N CYS A 10 -5.62 2.81 22.04
CA CYS A 10 -6.17 1.88 21.04
C CYS A 10 -5.46 2.01 19.68
N ILE A 11 -5.19 3.24 19.24
CA ILE A 11 -4.45 3.48 17.99
C ILE A 11 -3.02 2.95 18.13
N LEU A 12 -2.36 3.26 19.26
CA LEU A 12 -0.98 2.82 19.50
C LEU A 12 -0.86 1.30 19.50
N GLU A 13 -1.79 0.58 20.12
CA GLU A 13 -1.80 -0.88 20.10
C GLU A 13 -1.96 -1.44 18.68
N ARG A 14 -2.88 -0.89 17.88
CA ARG A 14 -3.02 -1.30 16.47
C ARG A 14 -1.73 -1.08 15.67
N ILE A 15 -1.05 0.03 15.90
CA ILE A 15 0.23 0.34 15.25
C ILE A 15 1.30 -0.65 15.68
N ARG A 16 1.37 -1.01 16.96
CA ARG A 16 2.38 -1.92 17.50
C ARG A 16 2.24 -3.35 16.99
N VAL A 17 1.03 -3.82 16.75
CA VAL A 17 0.76 -5.17 16.23
C VAL A 17 0.71 -5.23 14.70
N ALA A 18 0.80 -4.09 14.02
CA ALA A 18 0.83 -4.07 12.56
C ALA A 18 2.12 -4.68 12.01
N GLU A 19 2.02 -5.20 10.78
CA GLU A 19 3.17 -5.73 10.05
C GLU A 19 4.33 -4.72 10.01
N PRO A 20 5.60 -5.18 10.06
CA PRO A 20 6.74 -4.33 9.76
C PRO A 20 6.56 -3.62 8.42
N GLU A 21 7.16 -2.46 8.23
CA GLU A 21 7.04 -1.63 7.03
C GLU A 21 5.64 -1.06 6.77
N SER A 22 4.67 -1.27 7.66
CA SER A 22 3.33 -0.71 7.52
C SER A 22 3.35 0.81 7.55
N VAL A 23 2.48 1.41 6.75
CA VAL A 23 2.30 2.86 6.62
C VAL A 23 0.88 3.21 7.05
N PHE A 24 0.75 4.27 7.84
CA PHE A 24 -0.49 4.66 8.51
C PHE A 24 -0.96 6.04 8.06
N VAL A 25 -2.25 6.17 7.89
CA VAL A 25 -2.94 7.43 7.61
C VAL A 25 -4.13 7.60 8.54
N SER A 26 -4.62 8.83 8.71
CA SER A 26 -5.70 9.12 9.67
C SER A 26 -7.00 8.36 9.37
N THR A 27 -7.29 8.08 8.11
CA THR A 27 -8.49 7.34 7.70
C THR A 27 -8.49 5.88 8.11
N ASP A 28 -7.34 5.32 8.51
CA ASP A 28 -7.22 3.93 8.98
C ASP A 28 -7.91 3.70 10.33
N TYR A 29 -8.23 4.77 11.07
CA TYR A 29 -8.74 4.70 12.45
C TYR A 29 -10.06 5.45 12.66
N VAL A 30 -10.82 5.71 11.60
CA VAL A 30 -12.12 6.41 11.67
C VAL A 30 -13.20 5.61 12.39
N ASP A 31 -12.98 4.31 12.60
CA ASP A 31 -13.81 3.43 13.44
C ASP A 31 -13.62 3.69 14.94
N LEU A 32 -12.50 4.30 15.35
CA LEU A 32 -12.18 4.60 16.75
C LEU A 32 -12.55 6.02 17.15
N ALA A 33 -12.40 6.98 16.25
CA ALA A 33 -12.67 8.40 16.52
C ALA A 33 -12.80 9.18 15.21
N ASP A 34 -13.25 10.44 15.33
CA ASP A 34 -13.25 11.37 14.22
C ASP A 34 -11.82 11.65 13.69
N VAL A 35 -11.74 12.04 12.42
CA VAL A 35 -10.45 12.25 11.71
C VAL A 35 -9.55 13.26 12.43
N ASN A 36 -10.10 14.30 13.06
CA ASN A 36 -9.29 15.31 13.73
C ASN A 36 -8.66 14.77 15.00
N THR A 37 -9.42 14.02 15.79
CA THR A 37 -8.91 13.32 16.98
C THR A 37 -7.82 12.32 16.59
N VAL A 38 -8.02 11.53 15.53
CA VAL A 38 -7.01 10.61 15.02
C VAL A 38 -5.74 11.35 14.59
N ARG A 39 -5.87 12.46 13.85
CA ARG A 39 -4.72 13.29 13.43
C ARG A 39 -3.92 13.81 14.62
N GLN A 40 -4.59 14.24 15.68
CA GLN A 40 -3.93 14.68 16.92
C GLN A 40 -3.17 13.54 17.58
N CYS A 41 -3.76 12.33 17.63
CA CYS A 41 -3.09 11.16 18.18
C CYS A 41 -1.83 10.80 17.38
N LEU A 42 -1.92 10.73 16.05
CA LEU A 42 -0.77 10.40 15.18
C LEU A 42 0.34 11.48 15.29
N SER A 43 -0.03 12.74 15.35
CA SER A 43 0.92 13.84 15.56
C SER A 43 1.63 13.74 16.92
N ARG A 44 0.91 13.38 17.97
CA ARG A 44 1.51 13.11 19.29
C ARG A 44 2.49 11.95 19.25
N MET A 45 2.15 10.85 18.55
CA MET A 45 3.01 9.70 18.40
C MET A 45 4.28 10.03 17.61
N GLU A 46 4.20 10.94 16.63
CA GLU A 46 5.38 11.49 15.96
C GLU A 46 6.27 12.27 16.94
N GLN A 47 5.68 13.13 17.76
CA GLN A 47 6.42 13.92 18.75
C GLN A 47 7.10 13.06 19.83
N THR A 48 6.50 11.95 20.20
CA THR A 48 7.06 11.01 21.19
C THR A 48 8.01 9.97 20.58
N GLY A 49 8.20 9.97 19.26
CA GLY A 49 9.09 9.05 18.56
C GLY A 49 8.51 7.66 18.26
N GLU A 50 7.25 7.40 18.58
CA GLU A 50 6.56 6.15 18.25
C GLU A 50 6.36 6.00 16.72
N LEU A 51 6.19 7.11 16.04
CA LEU A 51 6.04 7.19 14.59
C LEU A 51 7.02 8.19 13.98
N GLN A 52 7.37 7.94 12.72
CA GLN A 52 8.04 8.92 11.87
C GLN A 52 7.09 9.34 10.74
N ARG A 53 7.14 10.61 10.38
CA ARG A 53 6.35 11.17 9.30
C ARG A 53 7.10 11.05 7.97
N ILE A 54 6.47 10.41 6.99
CA ILE A 54 6.97 10.34 5.61
C ILE A 54 6.63 11.63 4.87
N MET A 55 5.38 12.04 4.98
CA MET A 55 4.84 13.30 4.46
C MET A 55 3.60 13.68 5.26
N ARG A 56 3.02 14.83 4.98
CA ARG A 56 1.84 15.32 5.71
C ARG A 56 0.71 14.28 5.75
N GLY A 57 0.41 13.79 6.95
CA GLY A 57 -0.65 12.83 7.23
C GLY A 57 -0.33 11.38 6.86
N VAL A 58 0.94 11.07 6.60
CA VAL A 58 1.41 9.71 6.30
C VAL A 58 2.58 9.38 7.21
N TYR A 59 2.45 8.30 7.96
CA TYR A 59 3.37 7.92 9.03
C TYR A 59 3.76 6.45 8.91
N TYR A 60 4.92 6.11 9.46
CA TYR A 60 5.35 4.72 9.63
C TYR A 60 6.01 4.52 10.99
N ARG A 61 6.03 3.28 11.45
CA ARG A 61 6.76 2.92 12.67
C ARG A 61 8.22 2.64 12.31
N PRO A 62 9.19 3.40 12.86
CA PRO A 62 10.59 3.12 12.60
C PRO A 62 10.99 1.79 13.27
N VAL A 63 11.57 0.90 12.51
CA VAL A 63 12.14 -0.36 12.98
C VAL A 63 13.65 -0.29 12.79
N PHE A 64 14.41 -0.49 13.87
CA PHE A 64 15.88 -0.52 13.78
C PHE A 64 16.34 -1.89 13.33
N SER A 65 17.04 -1.94 12.21
CA SER A 65 17.68 -3.16 11.72
C SER A 65 19.05 -3.32 12.36
N GLN A 66 19.20 -4.32 13.21
CA GLN A 66 20.50 -4.63 13.81
C GLN A 66 21.53 -5.09 12.77
N LEU A 67 21.05 -5.69 11.67
CA LEU A 67 21.91 -6.17 10.59
C LEU A 67 22.51 -4.99 9.79
N LEU A 68 21.70 -3.97 9.52
CA LEU A 68 22.11 -2.80 8.73
C LEU A 68 22.68 -1.67 9.61
N GLY A 69 22.41 -1.71 10.91
CA GLY A 69 22.81 -0.65 11.85
C GLY A 69 22.05 0.67 11.66
N GLU A 70 20.91 0.63 10.99
CA GLU A 70 20.09 1.81 10.70
C GLU A 70 18.59 1.50 10.76
N TYR A 71 17.77 2.52 10.76
CA TYR A 71 16.32 2.36 10.68
C TYR A 71 15.89 1.98 9.26
N GLU A 72 15.04 0.97 9.18
CA GLU A 72 14.47 0.52 7.90
C GLU A 72 13.57 1.60 7.29
N ALA A 73 13.74 1.83 5.99
CA ALA A 73 12.87 2.70 5.23
C ALA A 73 11.50 2.03 5.02
N PRO A 74 10.40 2.79 4.97
CA PRO A 74 9.10 2.22 4.67
C PRO A 74 9.07 1.64 3.25
N SER A 75 8.32 0.55 3.07
CA SER A 75 8.12 -0.05 1.75
C SER A 75 7.44 0.94 0.80
N PRO A 76 8.00 1.19 -0.40
CA PRO A 76 7.38 2.07 -1.39
C PRO A 76 5.96 1.65 -1.76
N HIS A 77 5.70 0.34 -1.81
CA HIS A 77 4.38 -0.20 -2.10
C HIS A 77 3.37 0.11 -0.98
N HIS A 78 3.76 -0.03 0.27
CA HIS A 78 2.93 0.34 1.41
C HIS A 78 2.66 1.85 1.46
N VAL A 79 3.63 2.68 1.09
CA VAL A 79 3.42 4.13 0.96
C VAL A 79 2.39 4.44 -0.13
N ALA A 80 2.48 3.80 -1.29
CA ALA A 80 1.51 3.97 -2.37
C ALA A 80 0.10 3.56 -1.96
N GLN A 81 -0.05 2.43 -1.28
CA GLN A 81 -1.34 1.97 -0.75
C GLN A 81 -1.90 2.93 0.32
N ALA A 82 -1.06 3.47 1.18
CA ALA A 82 -1.46 4.45 2.18
C ALA A 82 -1.95 5.75 1.55
N LEU A 83 -1.27 6.23 0.50
CA LEU A 83 -1.72 7.40 -0.27
C LEU A 83 -3.06 7.14 -0.95
N ALA A 84 -3.27 5.95 -1.51
CA ALA A 84 -4.54 5.55 -2.09
C ALA A 84 -5.66 5.58 -1.04
N ARG A 85 -5.43 5.05 0.16
CA ARG A 85 -6.41 5.15 1.27
C ARG A 85 -6.68 6.60 1.68
N LYS A 86 -5.61 7.40 1.80
CA LYS A 86 -5.73 8.82 2.20
C LYS A 86 -6.60 9.64 1.26
N PHE A 87 -6.44 9.42 -0.06
CA PHE A 87 -7.15 10.17 -1.10
C PHE A 87 -8.37 9.44 -1.65
N ASN A 88 -8.68 8.26 -1.13
CA ASN A 88 -9.74 7.40 -1.62
C ASN A 88 -9.62 7.08 -3.11
N TRP A 89 -8.42 6.73 -3.54
CA TRP A 89 -8.13 6.27 -4.89
C TRP A 89 -8.10 4.75 -4.97
N SER A 90 -8.60 4.21 -6.08
CA SER A 90 -8.32 2.83 -6.46
C SER A 90 -7.04 2.81 -7.30
N ILE A 91 -6.07 2.01 -6.92
CA ILE A 91 -4.77 1.92 -7.61
C ILE A 91 -4.44 0.49 -7.99
N ALA A 92 -3.61 0.33 -9.00
CA ALA A 92 -2.94 -0.93 -9.31
C ALA A 92 -1.51 -0.65 -9.79
N PRO A 93 -0.53 -1.48 -9.40
CA PRO A 93 0.82 -1.37 -9.93
C PRO A 93 0.85 -1.49 -11.45
N SER A 94 1.75 -0.78 -12.10
CA SER A 94 1.92 -0.80 -13.55
C SER A 94 3.39 -0.88 -13.95
N GLY A 95 3.65 -1.29 -15.19
CA GLY A 95 5.00 -1.33 -15.74
C GLY A 95 5.96 -2.17 -14.91
N ALA A 96 7.17 -1.67 -14.73
CA ALA A 96 8.24 -2.34 -13.97
C ALA A 96 7.84 -2.62 -12.51
N THR A 97 7.00 -1.79 -11.92
CA THR A 97 6.48 -1.99 -10.56
C THR A 97 5.63 -3.26 -10.48
N ALA A 98 4.71 -3.48 -11.42
CA ALA A 98 3.90 -4.70 -11.48
C ALA A 98 4.77 -5.94 -11.69
N LEU A 99 5.77 -5.87 -12.56
CA LEU A 99 6.69 -6.97 -12.80
C LEU A 99 7.50 -7.34 -11.56
N ASN A 100 8.01 -6.34 -10.85
CA ASN A 100 8.76 -6.57 -9.61
C ASN A 100 7.87 -7.19 -8.51
N LEU A 101 6.68 -6.63 -8.26
CA LEU A 101 5.76 -7.11 -7.22
C LEU A 101 5.24 -8.53 -7.50
N LEU A 102 5.11 -8.93 -8.76
CA LEU A 102 4.72 -10.29 -9.16
C LEU A 102 5.91 -11.25 -9.22
N GLY A 103 7.12 -10.81 -8.95
CA GLY A 103 8.32 -11.64 -9.03
C GLY A 103 8.72 -12.03 -10.46
N LEU A 104 8.21 -11.33 -11.49
CA LEU A 104 8.56 -11.53 -12.89
C LEU A 104 9.83 -10.78 -13.28
N SER A 105 10.27 -9.84 -12.46
CA SER A 105 11.54 -9.14 -12.58
C SER A 105 12.19 -9.02 -11.21
N THR A 106 13.50 -9.22 -11.15
CA THR A 106 14.31 -9.02 -9.94
C THR A 106 14.82 -7.58 -9.80
N GLN A 107 14.65 -6.76 -10.83
CA GLN A 107 15.06 -5.37 -10.79
C GLN A 107 14.12 -4.55 -9.92
N VAL A 108 14.69 -3.81 -8.97
CA VAL A 108 13.94 -2.85 -8.17
C VAL A 108 13.75 -1.58 -9.03
N PRO A 109 12.50 -1.16 -9.28
CA PRO A 109 12.27 0.03 -10.09
C PRO A 109 12.76 1.28 -9.36
N ALA A 110 13.48 2.16 -10.06
CA ALA A 110 13.86 3.46 -9.53
C ALA A 110 12.64 4.37 -9.33
N LYS A 111 11.62 4.17 -10.15
CA LYS A 111 10.33 4.86 -10.11
C LYS A 111 9.22 3.83 -9.97
N TRP A 112 8.44 3.98 -8.91
CA TRP A 112 7.29 3.13 -8.62
C TRP A 112 6.05 3.73 -9.28
N SER A 113 5.47 3.00 -10.24
CA SER A 113 4.36 3.47 -11.07
C SER A 113 3.09 2.70 -10.79
N TYR A 114 2.00 3.46 -10.68
CA TYR A 114 0.65 2.95 -10.45
C TYR A 114 -0.33 3.59 -11.41
N ILE A 115 -1.33 2.83 -11.86
CA ILE A 115 -2.53 3.40 -12.45
C ILE A 115 -3.52 3.73 -11.33
N SER A 116 -4.31 4.78 -11.50
CA SER A 116 -5.22 5.28 -10.48
C SER A 116 -6.47 5.90 -11.12
N ASP A 117 -7.60 5.80 -10.44
CA ASP A 117 -8.81 6.56 -10.78
C ASP A 117 -8.76 8.03 -10.32
N GLY A 118 -7.76 8.36 -9.48
CA GLY A 118 -7.45 9.73 -9.08
C GLY A 118 -6.71 10.52 -10.16
N PRO A 119 -6.42 11.79 -9.91
CA PRO A 119 -5.66 12.63 -10.84
C PRO A 119 -4.21 12.15 -10.97
N TYR A 120 -3.54 12.56 -12.06
CA TYR A 120 -2.10 12.35 -12.20
C TYR A 120 -1.36 13.04 -11.05
N HIS A 121 -0.51 12.30 -10.36
CA HIS A 121 0.28 12.85 -9.26
C HIS A 121 1.63 12.13 -9.11
N LYS A 122 2.62 12.89 -8.69
CA LYS A 122 3.94 12.37 -8.30
C LYS A 122 4.24 12.74 -6.86
N PHE A 123 4.80 11.78 -6.13
CA PHE A 123 5.30 11.99 -4.77
C PHE A 123 6.76 11.57 -4.70
N ASN A 124 7.57 12.37 -4.02
CA ASN A 124 8.94 12.02 -3.69
C ASN A 124 9.03 11.65 -2.21
N VAL A 125 9.53 10.45 -1.93
CA VAL A 125 9.71 9.92 -0.59
C VAL A 125 11.17 9.54 -0.42
N GLY A 126 11.97 10.46 0.15
CA GLY A 126 13.41 10.28 0.19
C GLY A 126 14.00 10.19 -1.22
N LYS A 127 14.65 9.08 -1.54
CA LYS A 127 15.20 8.80 -2.87
C LYS A 127 14.20 8.12 -3.82
N LEU A 128 12.99 7.82 -3.35
CA LEU A 128 11.97 7.10 -4.11
C LEU A 128 11.03 8.08 -4.82
N GLU A 129 10.72 7.81 -6.06
CA GLU A 129 9.68 8.48 -6.81
C GLU A 129 8.46 7.56 -6.95
N LEU A 130 7.30 8.03 -6.50
CA LEU A 130 6.01 7.38 -6.70
C LEU A 130 5.20 8.17 -7.73
N GLU A 131 4.68 7.49 -8.74
CA GLU A 131 3.88 8.10 -9.79
C GLU A 131 2.52 7.41 -9.89
N PHE A 132 1.46 8.20 -9.86
CA PHE A 132 0.09 7.76 -10.08
C PHE A 132 -0.39 8.32 -11.42
N LYS A 133 -0.67 7.44 -12.38
CA LYS A 133 -1.16 7.80 -13.72
C LYS A 133 -2.67 7.62 -13.77
N HIS A 134 -3.38 8.65 -14.13
CA HIS A 134 -4.83 8.56 -14.28
C HIS A 134 -5.23 7.56 -15.37
N ARG A 135 -6.18 6.68 -15.04
CA ARG A 135 -6.85 5.79 -15.98
C ARG A 135 -8.35 5.78 -15.71
N SER A 136 -9.13 5.56 -16.76
CA SER A 136 -10.58 5.49 -16.62
C SER A 136 -10.98 4.36 -15.67
N ASN A 137 -12.10 4.54 -14.98
CA ASN A 137 -12.66 3.55 -14.06
C ASN A 137 -12.81 2.15 -14.66
N ARG A 138 -12.99 2.02 -15.98
CA ARG A 138 -13.11 0.72 -16.66
C ARG A 138 -11.85 -0.15 -16.54
N GLU A 139 -10.67 0.44 -16.38
CA GLU A 139 -9.42 -0.31 -16.23
C GLU A 139 -9.15 -0.76 -14.79
N ILE A 140 -9.80 -0.15 -13.82
CA ILE A 140 -9.52 -0.35 -12.40
C ILE A 140 -10.76 -0.84 -11.64
N SER A 141 -11.95 -0.26 -11.88
CA SER A 141 -13.18 -0.64 -11.21
C SER A 141 -13.79 -1.89 -11.85
N GLY A 142 -14.17 -2.86 -11.02
CA GLY A 142 -14.74 -4.13 -11.47
C GLY A 142 -13.70 -5.25 -11.64
N LEU A 143 -12.41 -4.93 -11.53
CA LEU A 143 -11.34 -5.91 -11.42
C LEU A 143 -10.82 -5.92 -9.98
N SER A 144 -10.50 -7.10 -9.48
CA SER A 144 -9.75 -7.17 -8.24
C SER A 144 -8.39 -6.46 -8.43
N TYR A 145 -7.84 -5.90 -7.37
CA TYR A 145 -6.49 -5.32 -7.36
C TYR A 145 -5.46 -6.25 -8.03
N LYS A 146 -5.56 -7.53 -7.77
CA LYS A 146 -4.68 -8.58 -8.28
C LYS A 146 -4.85 -8.81 -9.78
N SER A 147 -6.08 -8.84 -10.26
CA SER A 147 -6.37 -8.95 -11.70
C SER A 147 -5.87 -7.73 -12.47
N ALA A 148 -6.08 -6.54 -11.94
CA ALA A 148 -5.56 -5.31 -12.53
C ALA A 148 -4.02 -5.32 -12.59
N MET A 149 -3.35 -5.76 -11.53
CA MET A 149 -1.89 -5.89 -11.48
C MET A 149 -1.36 -6.88 -12.52
N VAL A 150 -1.99 -8.04 -12.67
CA VAL A 150 -1.62 -9.05 -13.68
C VAL A 150 -1.77 -8.49 -15.10
N ILE A 151 -2.86 -7.80 -15.39
CA ILE A 151 -3.09 -7.17 -16.69
C ILE A 151 -1.99 -6.14 -16.99
N GLN A 152 -1.64 -5.31 -16.02
CA GLN A 152 -0.59 -4.32 -16.19
C GLN A 152 0.80 -4.96 -16.38
N ALA A 153 1.08 -6.06 -15.70
CA ALA A 153 2.31 -6.83 -15.88
C ALA A 153 2.40 -7.45 -17.27
N LEU A 154 1.33 -8.05 -17.76
CA LEU A 154 1.27 -8.62 -19.13
C LEU A 154 1.44 -7.53 -20.20
N ARG A 155 0.85 -6.36 -20.01
CA ARG A 155 1.07 -5.21 -20.90
C ARG A 155 2.53 -4.76 -20.90
N ALA A 156 3.18 -4.74 -19.73
CA ALA A 156 4.59 -4.34 -19.61
C ALA A 156 5.56 -5.33 -20.24
N LEU A 157 5.27 -6.65 -20.15
CA LEU A 157 6.06 -7.69 -20.80
C LEU A 157 5.94 -7.64 -22.34
N GLY A 158 4.75 -7.33 -22.84
CA GLY A 158 4.42 -7.48 -24.25
C GLY A 158 4.17 -8.94 -24.65
N LYS A 159 3.40 -9.14 -25.71
CA LYS A 159 2.97 -10.48 -26.17
C LYS A 159 4.14 -11.41 -26.48
N GLU A 160 5.22 -10.86 -26.99
CA GLU A 160 6.40 -11.61 -27.45
C GLU A 160 7.23 -12.20 -26.31
N ASN A 161 7.09 -11.65 -25.11
CA ASN A 161 7.86 -12.05 -23.92
C ASN A 161 7.05 -12.89 -22.92
N VAL A 162 5.81 -13.22 -23.24
CA VAL A 162 4.96 -14.08 -22.42
C VAL A 162 5.19 -15.52 -22.81
N ASP A 163 6.01 -16.23 -22.05
CA ASP A 163 6.30 -17.65 -22.23
C ASP A 163 5.48 -18.54 -21.26
N ASP A 164 5.57 -19.86 -21.43
CA ASP A 164 4.86 -20.81 -20.56
C ASP A 164 5.30 -20.71 -19.09
N THR A 165 6.54 -20.35 -18.83
CA THR A 165 7.06 -20.16 -17.45
C THR A 165 6.39 -18.97 -16.79
N THR A 166 6.23 -17.86 -17.50
CA THR A 166 5.50 -16.66 -17.05
C THR A 166 4.04 -16.98 -16.76
N ILE A 167 3.37 -17.72 -17.67
CA ILE A 167 1.97 -18.13 -17.49
C ILE A 167 1.81 -18.99 -16.25
N LYS A 168 2.69 -19.97 -16.04
CA LYS A 168 2.67 -20.84 -14.85
C LYS A 168 2.88 -20.06 -13.56
N LYS A 169 3.81 -19.09 -13.52
CA LYS A 169 4.01 -18.21 -12.37
C LYS A 169 2.76 -17.40 -12.06
N LEU A 170 2.14 -16.80 -13.07
CA LEU A 170 0.91 -16.02 -12.91
C LEU A 170 -0.26 -16.88 -12.45
N GLN A 171 -0.41 -18.09 -12.98
CA GLN A 171 -1.44 -19.04 -12.54
C GLN A 171 -1.27 -19.42 -11.08
N ARG A 172 -0.05 -19.71 -10.61
CA ARG A 172 0.24 -20.01 -9.20
C ARG A 172 -0.11 -18.85 -8.30
N LEU A 173 0.27 -17.63 -8.69
CA LEU A 173 -0.04 -16.42 -7.93
C LEU A 173 -1.55 -16.19 -7.83
N LEU A 174 -2.28 -16.30 -8.92
CA LEU A 174 -3.74 -16.17 -8.95
C LEU A 174 -4.42 -17.26 -8.11
N THR A 175 -3.97 -18.50 -8.20
CA THR A 175 -4.52 -19.62 -7.44
C THR A 175 -4.30 -19.43 -5.94
N CYS A 176 -3.08 -19.12 -5.50
CA CYS A 176 -2.78 -18.81 -4.10
C CYS A 176 -3.62 -17.65 -3.56
N LEU A 177 -3.94 -16.70 -4.44
CA LEU A 177 -4.68 -15.49 -4.08
C LEU A 177 -6.19 -15.71 -3.99
N LEU A 178 -6.75 -16.69 -4.70
CA LEU A 178 -8.16 -17.09 -4.59
C LEU A 178 -8.46 -17.79 -3.25
N TYR A 179 -7.47 -18.48 -2.69
CA TYR A 179 -7.62 -19.21 -1.42
C TYR A 179 -7.34 -18.39 -0.15
N THR A 180 -6.69 -17.21 -0.24
CA THR A 180 -6.23 -16.44 0.91
C THR A 180 -7.04 -15.19 1.22
N SER A 181 -8.08 -14.84 0.43
CA SER A 181 -8.90 -13.66 0.66
C SER A 181 -10.37 -13.98 0.45
N PRO A 182 -11.15 -14.30 1.51
CA PRO A 182 -12.59 -14.23 1.39
C PRO A 182 -12.99 -12.80 1.05
N SER A 183 -13.74 -12.62 -0.03
CA SER A 183 -14.33 -11.33 -0.37
C SER A 183 -15.23 -10.88 0.78
N PRO A 184 -15.21 -9.59 1.19
CA PRO A 184 -16.15 -9.08 2.20
C PRO A 184 -17.63 -9.28 1.84
N ARG A 185 -17.93 -9.62 0.59
CA ARG A 185 -19.31 -9.92 0.12
C ARG A 185 -19.78 -11.33 0.43
N ASP A 186 -18.87 -12.26 0.74
CA ASP A 186 -19.23 -13.66 1.02
C ASP A 186 -19.61 -13.89 2.50
N VAL A 187 -19.57 -12.86 3.33
CA VAL A 187 -19.91 -12.95 4.77
C VAL A 187 -21.37 -12.55 5.07
N GLU A 188 -22.09 -12.00 4.11
CA GLU A 188 -23.47 -11.55 4.32
C GLU A 188 -24.58 -12.53 3.88
N GLU A 189 -24.22 -13.72 3.39
CA GLU A 189 -25.20 -14.78 3.05
C GLU A 189 -24.95 -16.07 3.87
N SER A 190 -25.08 -15.95 5.19
CA SER A 190 -25.21 -17.12 6.04
C SER A 190 -26.12 -16.83 7.23
#